data_7ea9aabd6c915d6c60d848cad1a9cae8
#
_entry.id   7ea9aabd6c915d6c60d848cad1a9cae8
#
_cell.length_a   1.000
_cell.length_b   1.000
_cell.length_c   1.000
_cell.angle_alpha   90.00
_cell.angle_beta   90.00
_cell.angle_gamma   90.00
#
_symmetry.space_group_name_H-M   'P 1'
#
loop_
_entity.id
_entity.type
_entity.pdbx_description
1 polymer ?
#
loop_
_entity_poly.entity_id
_entity_poly.type
_entity_poly.pdbx_seq_one_letter_code
_entity_poly.pdbx_strand_id
1 'polypeptide(L)'
;MRTSLVILVVLGALPAAAQQAPEQLTVAMYAPAAAFSDSSARLAYMQGLAKAVQQRTGVPTSGKIYVRLGDLLAAKPDFAVIDGQCLAAHSPGQLLASALVGGETAQPWALYTRGGESLATLRGKKLVYVKTGCRDSDFLDNAMLDGEVKTGAFFGALIDKPDVTGAVLAVRDYKAADAVFAPASSAKGLTKAYDAGSVPNPGFVALKPFPAALLDGVRDAVLSYGGGGGIDGWRAAVPASYQALGGRMGARAKRPVFAAPDVVRLDDQDVIVVPQSKYEQASVKHHFWEPEPLVGGD
;
A
#
# COMPACT_ATOMS: atom_id res chain seq x y z
N MET A 1 -12.53 47.72 -63.19
CA MET A 1 -13.47 46.77 -62.58
C MET A 1 -12.68 45.70 -61.81
N ARG A 2 -12.72 45.73 -60.47
CA ARG A 2 -12.06 44.73 -59.62
C ARG A 2 -13.14 43.82 -59.02
N THR A 3 -13.16 42.58 -59.43
CA THR A 3 -14.12 41.57 -58.99
C THR A 3 -13.54 40.90 -57.70
N SER A 4 -14.12 41.19 -56.53
CA SER A 4 -13.77 40.56 -55.25
C SER A 4 -14.44 39.18 -55.17
N LEU A 5 -13.66 38.15 -55.07
CA LEU A 5 -14.09 36.76 -54.87
C LEU A 5 -14.24 36.54 -53.35
N VAL A 6 -15.49 36.37 -52.85
CA VAL A 6 -15.78 36.02 -51.45
C VAL A 6 -15.76 34.47 -51.36
N ILE A 7 -14.78 33.94 -50.67
CA ILE A 7 -14.70 32.50 -50.34
C ILE A 7 -15.46 32.27 -49.05
N LEU A 8 -16.62 31.60 -49.13
CA LEU A 8 -17.43 31.18 -48.00
C LEU A 8 -16.84 29.88 -47.44
N VAL A 9 -16.15 29.94 -46.29
CA VAL A 9 -15.65 28.74 -45.57
C VAL A 9 -16.79 28.17 -44.74
N VAL A 10 -17.40 27.11 -45.19
CA VAL A 10 -18.38 26.34 -44.38
C VAL A 10 -17.61 25.43 -43.41
N LEU A 11 -17.50 25.85 -42.15
CA LEU A 11 -17.02 24.99 -41.06
C LEU A 11 -18.08 23.91 -40.77
N GLY A 12 -17.92 22.74 -41.36
CA GLY A 12 -18.70 21.56 -41.00
C GLY A 12 -18.39 21.13 -39.56
N ALA A 13 -19.33 21.34 -38.64
CA ALA A 13 -19.26 20.75 -37.30
C ALA A 13 -19.37 19.22 -37.48
N LEU A 14 -18.24 18.50 -37.28
CA LEU A 14 -18.26 17.05 -37.17
C LEU A 14 -19.12 16.68 -35.96
N PRO A 15 -20.12 15.76 -36.08
CA PRO A 15 -20.86 15.30 -34.94
C PRO A 15 -19.88 14.59 -34.00
N ALA A 16 -19.78 15.05 -32.75
CA ALA A 16 -19.10 14.32 -31.69
C ALA A 16 -19.75 12.94 -31.64
N ALA A 17 -19.01 11.88 -31.98
CA ALA A 17 -19.50 10.52 -31.87
C ALA A 17 -19.94 10.31 -30.42
N ALA A 18 -21.25 10.22 -30.20
CA ALA A 18 -21.82 9.91 -28.90
C ALA A 18 -21.30 8.52 -28.52
N GLN A 19 -20.43 8.46 -27.53
CA GLN A 19 -19.88 7.21 -27.04
C GLN A 19 -21.03 6.41 -26.45
N GLN A 20 -21.45 5.33 -27.13
CA GLN A 20 -22.57 4.50 -26.71
C GLN A 20 -22.29 3.93 -25.32
N ALA A 21 -23.31 3.92 -24.45
CA ALA A 21 -23.22 3.26 -23.18
C ALA A 21 -22.91 1.76 -23.39
N PRO A 22 -22.02 1.16 -22.60
CA PRO A 22 -21.72 -0.27 -22.74
C PRO A 22 -22.97 -1.12 -22.45
N GLU A 23 -23.10 -2.24 -23.15
CA GLU A 23 -24.21 -3.20 -22.93
C GLU A 23 -24.13 -3.87 -21.57
N GLN A 24 -22.93 -4.03 -21.02
CA GLN A 24 -22.66 -4.66 -19.74
C GLN A 24 -21.43 -4.05 -19.10
N LEU A 25 -21.43 -3.95 -17.74
CA LEU A 25 -20.30 -3.55 -16.94
C LEU A 25 -19.74 -4.72 -16.12
N THR A 26 -18.44 -4.68 -15.88
CA THR A 26 -17.75 -5.60 -14.96
C THR A 26 -17.05 -4.78 -13.88
N VAL A 27 -17.36 -5.09 -12.62
CA VAL A 27 -16.65 -4.56 -11.45
C VAL A 27 -15.81 -5.68 -10.84
N ALA A 28 -14.51 -5.47 -10.70
CA ALA A 28 -13.58 -6.47 -10.18
C ALA A 28 -13.01 -6.05 -8.83
N MET A 29 -12.45 -6.99 -8.05
CA MET A 29 -11.72 -6.69 -6.81
C MET A 29 -10.39 -7.41 -6.76
N TYR A 30 -9.35 -6.66 -6.41
CA TYR A 30 -8.08 -7.13 -5.90
C TYR A 30 -7.67 -6.26 -4.71
N ALA A 31 -8.00 -6.69 -3.50
CA ALA A 31 -7.73 -5.97 -2.26
C ALA A 31 -7.34 -6.95 -1.14
N PRO A 32 -6.12 -7.54 -1.21
CA PRO A 32 -5.67 -8.54 -0.25
C PRO A 32 -5.48 -7.99 1.18
N ALA A 33 -5.24 -6.69 1.33
CA ALA A 33 -5.14 -6.05 2.65
C ALA A 33 -6.51 -5.72 3.28
N ALA A 34 -7.61 -5.83 2.54
CA ALA A 34 -8.95 -5.69 3.12
C ALA A 34 -9.34 -6.97 3.88
N ALA A 35 -9.68 -6.82 5.16
CA ALA A 35 -9.88 -7.91 6.09
C ALA A 35 -11.27 -8.55 5.97
N PHE A 36 -11.55 -9.21 4.86
CA PHE A 36 -12.72 -10.08 4.74
C PHE A 36 -12.51 -11.39 5.51
N SER A 37 -13.61 -11.97 6.03
CA SER A 37 -13.56 -13.25 6.73
C SER A 37 -13.03 -14.38 5.83
N ASP A 38 -13.46 -14.37 4.57
CA ASP A 38 -13.12 -15.39 3.57
C ASP A 38 -13.42 -14.90 2.14
N SER A 39 -13.14 -15.74 1.16
CA SER A 39 -13.38 -15.44 -0.26
C SER A 39 -14.87 -15.33 -0.61
N SER A 40 -15.75 -16.05 0.11
CA SER A 40 -17.19 -16.00 -0.13
C SER A 40 -17.77 -14.66 0.29
N ALA A 41 -17.37 -14.15 1.46
CA ALA A 41 -17.72 -12.81 1.93
C ALA A 41 -17.22 -11.72 0.97
N ARG A 42 -16.00 -11.86 0.45
CA ARG A 42 -15.43 -10.95 -0.57
C ARG A 42 -16.23 -10.97 -1.87
N LEU A 43 -16.62 -12.17 -2.34
CA LEU A 43 -17.44 -12.30 -3.55
C LEU A 43 -18.84 -11.73 -3.33
N ALA A 44 -19.49 -12.03 -2.21
CA ALA A 44 -20.80 -11.49 -1.87
C ALA A 44 -20.81 -9.96 -1.82
N TYR A 45 -19.76 -9.36 -1.22
CA TYR A 45 -19.56 -7.91 -1.23
C TYR A 45 -19.51 -7.35 -2.67
N MET A 46 -18.72 -7.97 -3.55
CA MET A 46 -18.59 -7.53 -4.94
C MET A 46 -19.87 -7.69 -5.76
N GLN A 47 -20.62 -8.75 -5.52
CA GLN A 47 -21.93 -8.94 -6.14
C GLN A 47 -22.95 -7.88 -5.68
N GLY A 48 -22.94 -7.54 -4.39
CA GLY A 48 -23.75 -6.46 -3.82
C GLY A 48 -23.39 -5.10 -4.42
N LEU A 49 -22.11 -4.77 -4.51
CA LEU A 49 -21.63 -3.54 -5.14
C LEU A 49 -22.00 -3.46 -6.62
N ALA A 50 -21.82 -4.55 -7.37
CA ALA A 50 -22.22 -4.62 -8.78
C ALA A 50 -23.73 -4.41 -8.96
N LYS A 51 -24.56 -5.00 -8.07
CA LYS A 51 -26.01 -4.78 -8.07
C LYS A 51 -26.36 -3.32 -7.78
N ALA A 52 -25.67 -2.65 -6.85
CA ALA A 52 -25.88 -1.22 -6.58
C ALA A 52 -25.54 -0.36 -7.82
N VAL A 53 -24.43 -0.67 -8.50
CA VAL A 53 -24.07 -0.01 -9.77
C VAL A 53 -25.13 -0.22 -10.83
N GLN A 54 -25.59 -1.46 -11.03
CA GLN A 54 -26.67 -1.77 -11.98
C GLN A 54 -27.96 -1.01 -11.68
N GLN A 55 -28.37 -0.95 -10.42
CA GLN A 55 -29.57 -0.23 -10.00
C GLN A 55 -29.50 1.27 -10.29
N ARG A 56 -28.31 1.86 -10.10
CA ARG A 56 -28.11 3.30 -10.30
C ARG A 56 -27.95 3.69 -11.76
N THR A 57 -27.28 2.85 -12.56
CA THR A 57 -26.93 3.16 -13.96
C THR A 57 -27.91 2.59 -14.98
N GLY A 58 -28.71 1.59 -14.59
CA GLY A 58 -29.56 0.81 -15.50
C GLY A 58 -28.78 -0.19 -16.38
N VAL A 59 -27.43 -0.23 -16.28
CA VAL A 59 -26.58 -1.11 -17.09
C VAL A 59 -26.35 -2.43 -16.35
N PRO A 60 -26.60 -3.60 -16.96
CA PRO A 60 -26.28 -4.90 -16.37
C PRO A 60 -24.83 -4.94 -15.90
N THR A 61 -24.62 -5.31 -14.64
CA THR A 61 -23.28 -5.25 -14.02
C THR A 61 -22.96 -6.54 -13.28
N SER A 62 -21.75 -7.09 -13.50
CA SER A 62 -21.26 -8.29 -12.83
C SER A 62 -20.10 -7.98 -11.90
N GLY A 63 -20.08 -8.67 -10.72
CA GLY A 63 -19.00 -8.57 -9.72
C GLY A 63 -18.08 -9.77 -9.79
N LYS A 64 -16.76 -9.55 -9.78
CA LYS A 64 -15.71 -10.59 -9.80
C LYS A 64 -14.64 -10.32 -8.77
N ILE A 65 -13.96 -11.38 -8.29
CA ILE A 65 -12.79 -11.27 -7.42
C ILE A 65 -11.58 -11.92 -8.08
N TYR A 66 -10.39 -11.40 -7.78
CA TYR A 66 -9.13 -11.92 -8.30
C TYR A 66 -8.14 -12.08 -7.15
N VAL A 67 -7.28 -13.09 -7.25
CA VAL A 67 -6.23 -13.39 -6.28
C VAL A 67 -4.89 -12.79 -6.66
N ARG A 68 -4.75 -12.26 -7.88
CA ARG A 68 -3.57 -11.56 -8.37
C ARG A 68 -3.98 -10.35 -9.19
N LEU A 69 -3.25 -9.24 -9.02
CA LEU A 69 -3.50 -8.01 -9.78
C LEU A 69 -3.32 -8.24 -11.29
N GLY A 70 -2.31 -9.01 -11.68
CA GLY A 70 -2.07 -9.31 -13.10
C GLY A 70 -3.25 -9.99 -13.79
N ASP A 71 -3.93 -10.92 -13.11
CA ASP A 71 -5.11 -11.61 -13.64
C ASP A 71 -6.31 -10.64 -13.77
N LEU A 72 -6.48 -9.72 -12.80
CA LEU A 72 -7.49 -8.67 -12.86
C LEU A 72 -7.24 -7.76 -14.08
N LEU A 73 -6.01 -7.28 -14.25
CA LEU A 73 -5.65 -6.37 -15.34
C LEU A 73 -5.75 -7.07 -16.71
N ALA A 74 -5.38 -8.35 -16.80
CA ALA A 74 -5.52 -9.17 -18.02
C ALA A 74 -6.99 -9.38 -18.42
N ALA A 75 -7.90 -9.48 -17.44
CA ALA A 75 -9.34 -9.58 -17.67
C ALA A 75 -9.98 -8.27 -18.14
N LYS A 76 -9.26 -7.14 -18.06
CA LYS A 76 -9.68 -5.80 -18.52
C LYS A 76 -11.10 -5.41 -18.05
N PRO A 77 -11.42 -5.50 -16.74
CA PRO A 77 -12.72 -5.06 -16.25
C PRO A 77 -12.92 -3.57 -16.49
N ASP A 78 -14.14 -3.10 -16.34
CA ASP A 78 -14.50 -1.70 -16.53
C ASP A 78 -14.10 -0.86 -15.31
N PHE A 79 -14.41 -1.41 -14.13
CA PHE A 79 -14.10 -0.82 -12.84
C PHE A 79 -13.44 -1.84 -11.92
N ALA A 80 -12.67 -1.35 -10.95
CA ALA A 80 -12.05 -2.23 -9.97
C ALA A 80 -11.93 -1.58 -8.58
N VAL A 81 -12.06 -2.42 -7.55
CA VAL A 81 -11.57 -2.15 -6.20
C VAL A 81 -10.12 -2.66 -6.14
N ILE A 82 -9.19 -1.76 -5.96
CA ILE A 82 -7.75 -2.08 -5.96
C ILE A 82 -7.14 -1.73 -4.61
N ASP A 83 -6.29 -2.61 -4.11
CA ASP A 83 -5.53 -2.43 -2.87
C ASP A 83 -4.77 -1.10 -2.83
N GLY A 84 -4.72 -0.48 -1.65
CA GLY A 84 -4.08 0.83 -1.45
C GLY A 84 -2.59 0.85 -1.81
N GLN A 85 -1.86 -0.23 -1.49
CA GLN A 85 -0.46 -0.38 -1.89
C GLN A 85 -0.32 -0.42 -3.41
N CYS A 86 -1.21 -1.15 -4.10
CA CYS A 86 -1.17 -1.28 -5.55
C CYS A 86 -1.53 0.02 -6.26
N LEU A 87 -2.47 0.79 -5.73
CA LEU A 87 -2.79 2.14 -6.24
C LEU A 87 -1.61 3.08 -6.06
N ALA A 88 -0.94 3.04 -4.91
CA ALA A 88 0.26 3.84 -4.65
C ALA A 88 1.43 3.48 -5.58
N ALA A 89 1.57 2.20 -5.92
CA ALA A 89 2.67 1.71 -6.77
C ALA A 89 2.47 1.98 -8.27
N HIS A 90 1.23 1.93 -8.77
CA HIS A 90 0.95 1.86 -10.22
C HIS A 90 -0.10 2.86 -10.71
N SER A 91 -0.96 3.40 -9.84
CA SER A 91 -2.06 4.32 -10.17
C SER A 91 -2.86 3.90 -11.43
N PRO A 92 -3.38 2.67 -11.51
CA PRO A 92 -4.11 2.20 -12.68
C PRO A 92 -5.46 2.93 -12.77
N GLY A 93 -5.72 3.61 -13.88
CA GLY A 93 -7.00 4.24 -14.18
C GLY A 93 -7.33 5.51 -13.37
N GLN A 94 -8.61 5.89 -13.39
CA GLN A 94 -9.14 7.06 -12.69
C GLN A 94 -9.73 6.67 -11.34
N LEU A 95 -9.22 7.21 -10.25
CA LEU A 95 -9.75 6.99 -8.91
C LEU A 95 -11.10 7.74 -8.74
N LEU A 96 -12.15 7.01 -8.39
CA LEU A 96 -13.52 7.53 -8.21
C LEU A 96 -13.92 7.63 -6.74
N ALA A 97 -13.48 6.68 -5.90
CA ALA A 97 -13.78 6.65 -4.47
C ALA A 97 -12.68 5.96 -3.67
N SER A 98 -12.60 6.29 -2.38
CA SER A 98 -11.71 5.64 -1.40
C SER A 98 -12.54 4.89 -0.37
N ALA A 99 -12.16 3.63 -0.07
CA ALA A 99 -12.86 2.79 0.89
C ALA A 99 -12.71 3.32 2.32
N LEU A 100 -13.76 3.17 3.10
CA LEU A 100 -13.78 3.42 4.53
C LEU A 100 -13.59 2.11 5.30
N VAL A 101 -12.73 2.13 6.30
CA VAL A 101 -12.58 1.08 7.32
C VAL A 101 -12.47 1.78 8.67
N GLY A 102 -13.36 1.47 9.59
CA GLY A 102 -13.47 2.22 10.84
C GLY A 102 -13.81 3.70 10.66
N GLY A 103 -14.50 4.06 9.55
CA GLY A 103 -14.84 5.45 9.21
C GLY A 103 -13.72 6.25 8.53
N GLU A 104 -12.51 5.69 8.39
CA GLU A 104 -11.33 6.37 7.85
C GLU A 104 -10.95 5.83 6.47
N THR A 105 -10.34 6.68 5.61
CA THR A 105 -9.84 6.29 4.27
C THR A 105 -8.44 5.68 4.29
N ALA A 106 -7.79 5.68 5.44
CA ALA A 106 -6.48 5.08 5.67
C ALA A 106 -6.45 4.49 7.07
N GLN A 107 -5.67 3.45 7.29
CA GLN A 107 -5.53 2.80 8.58
C GLN A 107 -4.10 2.90 9.08
N PRO A 108 -3.90 2.98 10.42
CA PRO A 108 -2.60 2.80 11.03
C PRO A 108 -2.15 1.35 10.84
N TRP A 109 -0.94 1.18 10.32
CA TRP A 109 -0.26 -0.10 10.18
C TRP A 109 0.90 -0.19 11.15
N ALA A 110 1.19 -1.39 11.59
CA ALA A 110 2.33 -1.64 12.46
C ALA A 110 2.88 -3.06 12.25
N LEU A 111 4.10 -3.27 12.73
CA LEU A 111 4.65 -4.60 12.92
C LEU A 111 4.11 -5.14 14.25
N TYR A 112 3.51 -6.32 14.20
CA TYR A 112 2.91 -6.99 15.35
C TYR A 112 3.59 -8.32 15.63
N THR A 113 3.66 -8.67 16.92
CA THR A 113 4.22 -9.92 17.44
C THR A 113 3.30 -10.50 18.51
N ARG A 114 3.58 -11.73 18.98
CA ARG A 114 2.82 -12.31 20.09
C ARG A 114 3.22 -11.77 21.46
N GLY A 115 4.51 -11.49 21.66
CA GLY A 115 5.11 -11.23 22.97
C GLY A 115 5.52 -9.78 23.22
N GLY A 116 5.32 -8.86 22.27
CA GLY A 116 5.71 -7.45 22.42
C GLY A 116 7.21 -7.22 22.25
N GLU A 117 7.87 -8.06 21.44
CA GLU A 117 9.27 -7.88 21.05
C GLU A 117 9.45 -6.54 20.32
N SER A 118 10.58 -5.88 20.54
CA SER A 118 10.96 -4.68 19.78
C SER A 118 11.50 -5.04 18.39
N LEU A 119 11.53 -4.08 17.46
CA LEU A 119 12.10 -4.30 16.13
C LEU A 119 13.54 -4.87 16.22
N ALA A 120 14.38 -4.36 17.13
CA ALA A 120 15.75 -4.81 17.27
C ALA A 120 15.88 -6.31 17.59
N THR A 121 14.97 -6.85 18.42
CA THR A 121 14.98 -8.26 18.83
C THR A 121 14.41 -9.21 17.77
N LEU A 122 13.84 -8.66 16.70
CA LEU A 122 13.29 -9.43 15.58
C LEU A 122 14.33 -9.78 14.50
N ARG A 123 15.59 -9.37 14.66
CA ARG A 123 16.68 -9.76 13.76
C ARG A 123 16.77 -11.29 13.67
N GLY A 124 16.84 -11.82 12.45
CA GLY A 124 16.90 -13.26 12.19
C GLY A 124 15.60 -14.04 12.42
N LYS A 125 14.53 -13.37 12.88
CA LYS A 125 13.20 -13.95 13.06
C LYS A 125 12.44 -14.06 11.74
N LYS A 126 11.29 -14.74 11.74
CA LYS A 126 10.44 -14.92 10.55
C LYS A 126 9.40 -13.79 10.48
N LEU A 127 9.38 -13.07 9.37
CA LEU A 127 8.35 -12.08 9.05
C LEU A 127 7.33 -12.68 8.08
N VAL A 128 6.04 -12.58 8.39
CA VAL A 128 4.97 -12.82 7.42
C VAL A 128 4.41 -11.49 6.91
N TYR A 129 4.06 -11.44 5.64
CA TYR A 129 3.51 -10.26 4.98
C TYR A 129 2.46 -10.65 3.92
N VAL A 130 1.63 -9.68 3.54
CA VAL A 130 0.66 -9.83 2.44
C VAL A 130 1.39 -9.61 1.12
N LYS A 131 1.41 -10.62 0.26
CA LYS A 131 2.00 -10.52 -1.07
C LYS A 131 0.99 -9.90 -2.04
N THR A 132 1.20 -8.64 -2.37
CA THR A 132 0.36 -7.93 -3.33
C THR A 132 0.89 -7.98 -4.75
N GLY A 133 2.19 -8.21 -4.94
CA GLY A 133 2.87 -8.09 -6.24
C GLY A 133 3.04 -6.62 -6.68
N CYS A 134 2.81 -5.67 -5.79
CA CYS A 134 2.86 -4.23 -6.06
C CYS A 134 4.06 -3.61 -5.35
N ARG A 135 5.28 -3.93 -5.80
CA ARG A 135 6.53 -3.43 -5.21
C ARG A 135 6.64 -3.79 -3.71
N ASP A 136 6.35 -5.04 -3.37
CA ASP A 136 6.29 -5.50 -1.97
C ASP A 136 7.57 -5.20 -1.19
N SER A 137 8.77 -5.37 -1.79
CA SER A 137 10.03 -5.04 -1.13
C SER A 137 10.14 -3.55 -0.79
N ASP A 138 9.77 -2.66 -1.72
CA ASP A 138 9.80 -1.22 -1.49
C ASP A 138 8.76 -0.81 -0.44
N PHE A 139 7.60 -1.46 -0.45
CA PHE A 139 6.57 -1.26 0.57
C PHE A 139 7.09 -1.63 1.95
N LEU A 140 7.66 -2.83 2.10
CA LEU A 140 8.17 -3.31 3.39
C LEU A 140 9.38 -2.48 3.86
N ASP A 141 10.37 -2.29 3.01
CA ASP A 141 11.63 -1.65 3.39
C ASP A 141 11.48 -0.14 3.61
N ASN A 142 10.81 0.53 2.68
CA ASN A 142 10.80 2.00 2.65
C ASN A 142 9.54 2.58 3.30
N ALA A 143 8.35 1.98 3.06
CA ALA A 143 7.11 2.53 3.61
C ALA A 143 6.78 1.98 4.99
N MET A 144 7.04 0.70 5.27
CA MET A 144 6.71 0.09 6.56
C MET A 144 7.84 0.23 7.59
N LEU A 145 9.10 0.18 7.15
CA LEU A 145 10.28 0.27 8.01
C LEU A 145 11.05 1.60 7.85
N ASP A 146 10.50 2.56 7.14
CA ASP A 146 11.07 3.91 6.88
C ASP A 146 12.54 3.89 6.42
N GLY A 147 12.94 2.79 5.78
CA GLY A 147 14.31 2.55 5.33
C GLY A 147 15.32 2.21 6.44
N GLU A 148 14.87 2.00 7.69
CA GLU A 148 15.75 1.68 8.82
C GLU A 148 16.45 0.34 8.65
N VAL A 149 15.78 -0.64 8.06
CA VAL A 149 16.35 -1.96 7.77
C VAL A 149 15.89 -2.47 6.41
N LYS A 150 16.67 -3.39 5.83
CA LYS A 150 16.28 -4.16 4.66
C LYS A 150 15.69 -5.50 5.12
N THR A 151 14.41 -5.74 4.82
CA THR A 151 13.69 -6.92 5.29
C THR A 151 14.42 -8.22 4.96
N GLY A 152 14.92 -8.36 3.73
CA GLY A 152 15.64 -9.57 3.30
C GLY A 152 16.97 -9.82 3.99
N ALA A 153 17.61 -8.80 4.57
CA ALA A 153 18.86 -8.93 5.33
C ALA A 153 18.61 -8.96 6.85
N PHE A 154 17.51 -8.39 7.29
CA PHE A 154 17.19 -8.26 8.71
C PHE A 154 16.45 -9.49 9.26
N PHE A 155 15.42 -9.96 8.55
CA PHE A 155 14.66 -11.14 8.95
C PHE A 155 15.31 -12.41 8.40
N GLY A 156 15.25 -13.50 9.17
CA GLY A 156 15.80 -14.79 8.76
C GLY A 156 14.97 -15.49 7.67
N ALA A 157 13.66 -15.18 7.60
CA ALA A 157 12.79 -15.63 6.52
C ALA A 157 11.64 -14.66 6.30
N LEU A 158 11.24 -14.52 5.03
CA LEU A 158 10.04 -13.79 4.60
C LEU A 158 9.01 -14.82 4.11
N ILE A 159 7.82 -14.79 4.70
CA ILE A 159 6.71 -15.73 4.39
C ILE A 159 5.57 -14.91 3.80
N ASP A 160 5.23 -15.17 2.55
CA ASP A 160 4.11 -14.51 1.90
C ASP A 160 2.76 -15.18 2.21
N LYS A 161 1.71 -14.36 2.30
CA LYS A 161 0.32 -14.78 2.41
C LYS A 161 -0.54 -14.03 1.39
N PRO A 162 -1.61 -14.69 0.89
CA PRO A 162 -2.47 -14.08 -0.12
C PRO A 162 -3.37 -12.96 0.43
N ASP A 163 -3.55 -12.86 1.75
CA ASP A 163 -4.38 -11.84 2.39
C ASP A 163 -3.93 -11.58 3.85
N VAL A 164 -4.45 -10.47 4.39
CA VAL A 164 -4.10 -10.00 5.74
C VAL A 164 -4.62 -10.94 6.82
N THR A 165 -5.78 -11.55 6.63
CA THR A 165 -6.36 -12.50 7.61
C THR A 165 -5.44 -13.71 7.78
N GLY A 166 -5.02 -14.33 6.68
CA GLY A 166 -4.07 -15.43 6.69
C GLY A 166 -2.70 -15.04 7.24
N ALA A 167 -2.25 -13.82 6.98
CA ALA A 167 -0.98 -13.32 7.51
C ALA A 167 -1.03 -13.17 9.05
N VAL A 168 -2.09 -12.58 9.59
CA VAL A 168 -2.28 -12.42 11.05
C VAL A 168 -2.42 -13.78 11.74
N LEU A 169 -3.21 -14.69 11.17
CA LEU A 169 -3.38 -16.05 11.71
C LEU A 169 -2.06 -16.83 11.76
N ALA A 170 -1.18 -16.63 10.77
CA ALA A 170 0.13 -17.28 10.73
C ALA A 170 1.00 -16.95 11.95
N VAL A 171 0.89 -15.73 12.50
CA VAL A 171 1.60 -15.31 13.72
C VAL A 171 0.81 -15.67 14.97
N ARG A 172 -0.46 -15.28 15.02
CA ARG A 172 -1.27 -15.36 16.23
C ARG A 172 -1.58 -16.81 16.63
N ASP A 173 -2.10 -17.58 15.69
CA ASP A 173 -2.69 -18.88 15.97
C ASP A 173 -1.76 -20.04 15.55
N TYR A 174 -1.21 -20.00 14.34
CA TYR A 174 -0.39 -21.08 13.81
C TYR A 174 1.08 -21.03 14.24
N LYS A 175 1.55 -19.90 14.79
CA LYS A 175 2.93 -19.70 15.22
C LYS A 175 3.97 -20.03 14.13
N ALA A 176 3.57 -19.88 12.86
CA ALA A 176 4.40 -20.16 11.70
C ALA A 176 5.44 -19.05 11.44
N ALA A 177 5.19 -17.85 11.97
CA ALA A 177 6.08 -16.72 11.93
C ALA A 177 6.10 -15.98 13.29
N ASP A 178 7.06 -15.07 13.45
CA ASP A 178 7.28 -14.32 14.68
C ASP A 178 6.62 -12.94 14.63
N ALA A 179 6.57 -12.33 13.45
CA ALA A 179 6.05 -10.99 13.25
C ALA A 179 5.21 -10.87 11.96
N VAL A 180 4.28 -9.90 11.93
CA VAL A 180 3.44 -9.56 10.77
C VAL A 180 3.24 -8.05 10.65
N PHE A 181 3.30 -7.52 9.42
CA PHE A 181 2.75 -6.19 9.12
C PHE A 181 1.26 -6.31 8.84
N ALA A 182 0.46 -5.56 9.60
CA ALA A 182 -0.99 -5.56 9.45
C ALA A 182 -1.60 -4.21 9.88
N PRO A 183 -2.83 -3.89 9.41
CA PRO A 183 -3.58 -2.78 9.97
C PRO A 183 -4.01 -3.12 11.42
N ALA A 184 -4.07 -2.11 12.27
CA ALA A 184 -4.44 -2.25 13.69
C ALA A 184 -5.79 -2.97 13.88
N SER A 185 -6.74 -2.73 12.97
CA SER A 185 -8.08 -3.36 12.99
C SER A 185 -8.02 -4.90 12.88
N SER A 186 -7.02 -5.44 12.19
CA SER A 186 -6.85 -6.89 11.94
C SER A 186 -5.96 -7.59 12.97
N ALA A 187 -5.15 -6.85 13.73
CA ALA A 187 -4.10 -7.39 14.60
C ALA A 187 -4.57 -7.71 16.04
N LYS A 188 -5.88 -7.93 16.25
CA LYS A 188 -6.42 -8.26 17.58
C LYS A 188 -5.70 -9.48 18.17
N GLY A 189 -5.28 -9.36 19.45
CA GLY A 189 -4.53 -10.42 20.16
C GLY A 189 -3.04 -10.46 19.86
N LEU A 190 -2.51 -9.51 19.07
CA LEU A 190 -1.09 -9.30 18.90
C LEU A 190 -0.65 -7.98 19.52
N THR A 191 0.62 -7.88 19.87
CA THR A 191 1.24 -6.68 20.48
C THR A 191 2.05 -5.92 19.41
N LYS A 192 1.88 -4.59 19.38
CA LYS A 192 2.62 -3.73 18.48
C LYS A 192 4.10 -3.66 18.85
N ALA A 193 4.97 -3.98 17.91
CA ALA A 193 6.42 -3.94 18.03
C ALA A 193 7.05 -2.71 17.39
N TYR A 194 6.45 -2.21 16.29
CA TYR A 194 6.96 -1.04 15.56
C TYR A 194 5.78 -0.36 14.84
N ASP A 195 5.75 0.98 14.86
CA ASP A 195 4.73 1.77 14.18
C ASP A 195 5.15 2.06 12.73
N ALA A 196 4.36 1.59 11.78
CA ALA A 196 4.67 1.74 10.35
C ALA A 196 3.95 2.94 9.70
N GLY A 197 3.17 3.69 10.50
CA GLY A 197 2.40 4.81 10.01
C GLY A 197 1.12 4.41 9.29
N SER A 198 0.58 5.31 8.46
CA SER A 198 -0.72 5.12 7.82
C SER A 198 -0.59 4.57 6.39
N VAL A 199 -1.50 3.65 6.04
CA VAL A 199 -1.64 3.09 4.68
C VAL A 199 -3.07 3.34 4.19
N PRO A 200 -3.27 3.89 2.98
CA PRO A 200 -4.59 4.12 2.43
C PRO A 200 -5.32 2.79 2.20
N ASN A 201 -6.63 2.82 2.46
CA ASN A 201 -7.53 1.70 2.17
C ASN A 201 -7.67 1.49 0.66
N PRO A 202 -8.29 0.40 0.19
CA PRO A 202 -8.54 0.18 -1.22
C PRO A 202 -9.27 1.36 -1.86
N GLY A 203 -9.04 1.58 -3.15
CA GLY A 203 -9.76 2.57 -3.95
C GLY A 203 -10.58 1.92 -5.04
N PHE A 204 -11.67 2.58 -5.41
CA PHE A 204 -12.49 2.22 -6.55
C PHE A 204 -12.06 3.05 -7.75
N VAL A 205 -11.69 2.39 -8.84
CA VAL A 205 -11.13 3.01 -10.04
C VAL A 205 -11.90 2.64 -11.30
N ALA A 206 -12.01 3.58 -12.25
CA ALA A 206 -12.38 3.30 -13.63
C ALA A 206 -11.11 2.93 -14.40
N LEU A 207 -11.07 1.75 -15.01
CA LEU A 207 -9.91 1.24 -15.76
C LEU A 207 -9.99 1.57 -17.26
N LYS A 208 -11.13 2.08 -17.71
CA LYS A 208 -11.40 2.52 -19.08
C LYS A 208 -12.03 3.91 -19.06
N PRO A 209 -11.94 4.67 -20.15
CA PRO A 209 -12.67 5.91 -20.29
C PRO A 209 -14.17 5.62 -20.52
N PHE A 210 -15.02 6.39 -19.85
CA PHE A 210 -16.49 6.32 -20.00
C PHE A 210 -17.08 7.72 -20.12
N PRO A 211 -18.32 7.87 -20.66
CA PRO A 211 -19.07 9.12 -20.60
C PRO A 211 -19.23 9.62 -19.16
N ALA A 212 -19.14 10.93 -18.96
CA ALA A 212 -19.22 11.54 -17.63
C ALA A 212 -20.47 11.12 -16.85
N ALA A 213 -21.62 11.08 -17.50
CA ALA A 213 -22.90 10.68 -16.88
C ALA A 213 -22.86 9.25 -16.32
N LEU A 214 -22.18 8.32 -17.01
CA LEU A 214 -22.00 6.94 -16.53
C LEU A 214 -21.02 6.90 -15.34
N LEU A 215 -19.90 7.62 -15.44
CA LEU A 215 -18.94 7.71 -14.33
C LEU A 215 -19.56 8.30 -13.07
N ASP A 216 -20.38 9.34 -13.22
CA ASP A 216 -21.10 9.97 -12.11
C ASP A 216 -22.12 8.99 -11.50
N GLY A 217 -22.90 8.29 -12.33
CA GLY A 217 -23.84 7.27 -11.86
C GLY A 217 -23.17 6.12 -11.10
N VAL A 218 -22.02 5.64 -11.62
CA VAL A 218 -21.22 4.60 -10.95
C VAL A 218 -20.65 5.11 -9.65
N ARG A 219 -20.05 6.31 -9.66
CA ARG A 219 -19.51 6.94 -8.45
C ARG A 219 -20.57 7.10 -7.37
N ASP A 220 -21.74 7.61 -7.71
CA ASP A 220 -22.84 7.79 -6.77
C ASP A 220 -23.32 6.46 -6.18
N ALA A 221 -23.39 5.40 -7.01
CA ALA A 221 -23.72 4.06 -6.55
C ALA A 221 -22.71 3.55 -5.52
N VAL A 222 -21.40 3.74 -5.80
CA VAL A 222 -20.33 3.33 -4.89
C VAL A 222 -20.39 4.12 -3.58
N LEU A 223 -20.51 5.45 -3.64
CA LEU A 223 -20.57 6.33 -2.47
C LEU A 223 -21.76 6.04 -1.56
N SER A 224 -22.89 5.59 -2.13
CA SER A 224 -24.09 5.20 -1.37
C SER A 224 -24.09 3.73 -0.93
N TYR A 225 -23.13 2.91 -1.39
CA TYR A 225 -23.07 1.51 -1.03
C TYR A 225 -22.57 1.35 0.40
N GLY A 226 -23.46 0.92 1.28
CA GLY A 226 -23.12 0.53 2.65
C GLY A 226 -22.29 -0.73 2.62
N GLY A 227 -21.16 -0.69 3.31
CA GLY A 227 -20.19 -1.76 3.31
C GLY A 227 -20.63 -3.04 4.00
N GLY A 228 -19.67 -3.93 4.16
CA GLY A 228 -19.79 -5.20 4.87
C GLY A 228 -18.47 -5.95 4.81
N GLY A 229 -18.12 -6.66 5.86
CA GLY A 229 -16.86 -7.40 5.93
C GLY A 229 -15.64 -6.49 6.07
N GLY A 230 -14.79 -6.41 5.09
CA GLY A 230 -13.52 -5.67 5.15
C GLY A 230 -13.57 -4.21 4.69
N ILE A 231 -14.74 -3.72 4.23
CA ILE A 231 -14.95 -2.33 3.79
C ILE A 231 -16.30 -1.86 4.34
N ASP A 232 -16.29 -0.80 5.15
CA ASP A 232 -17.49 -0.31 5.83
C ASP A 232 -18.34 0.63 4.97
N GLY A 233 -17.75 1.23 3.95
CA GLY A 233 -18.39 2.18 3.05
C GLY A 233 -17.37 2.87 2.15
N TRP A 234 -17.79 3.99 1.55
CA TRP A 234 -16.99 4.72 0.57
C TRP A 234 -17.08 6.22 0.79
N ARG A 235 -16.01 6.93 0.48
CA ARG A 235 -15.92 8.40 0.45
C ARG A 235 -15.38 8.85 -0.91
N ALA A 236 -15.61 10.12 -1.24
CA ALA A 236 -15.00 10.74 -2.41
C ALA A 236 -13.49 10.48 -2.45
N ALA A 237 -12.95 10.32 -3.65
CA ALA A 237 -11.55 9.99 -3.88
C ALA A 237 -10.57 10.90 -3.11
N VAL A 238 -9.57 10.30 -2.47
CA VAL A 238 -8.49 11.00 -1.74
C VAL A 238 -7.14 10.64 -2.38
N PRO A 239 -6.81 11.17 -3.57
CA PRO A 239 -5.58 10.80 -4.31
C PRO A 239 -4.30 11.06 -3.54
N ALA A 240 -4.27 12.11 -2.70
CA ALA A 240 -3.09 12.53 -1.95
C ALA A 240 -2.54 11.42 -1.02
N SER A 241 -3.41 10.58 -0.43
CA SER A 241 -2.98 9.50 0.46
C SER A 241 -2.23 8.39 -0.29
N TYR A 242 -2.66 8.06 -1.51
CA TYR A 242 -1.97 7.08 -2.36
C TYR A 242 -0.64 7.62 -2.88
N GLN A 243 -0.62 8.90 -3.28
CA GLN A 243 0.61 9.60 -3.71
C GLN A 243 1.63 9.66 -2.57
N ALA A 244 1.20 9.98 -1.35
CA ALA A 244 2.07 10.00 -0.17
C ALA A 244 2.68 8.61 0.11
N LEU A 245 1.89 7.55 0.05
CA LEU A 245 2.40 6.18 0.18
C LEU A 245 3.37 5.84 -0.96
N GLY A 246 3.03 6.18 -2.20
CA GLY A 246 3.91 6.00 -3.37
C GLY A 246 5.25 6.72 -3.22
N GLY A 247 5.24 7.93 -2.67
CA GLY A 247 6.43 8.68 -2.31
C GLY A 247 7.29 7.97 -1.26
N ARG A 248 6.68 7.43 -0.19
CA ARG A 248 7.39 6.63 0.82
C ARG A 248 8.00 5.37 0.21
N MET A 249 7.26 4.63 -0.62
CA MET A 249 7.77 3.44 -1.32
C MET A 249 8.92 3.76 -2.27
N GLY A 250 8.89 4.94 -2.92
CA GLY A 250 9.93 5.41 -3.84
C GLY A 250 11.12 6.08 -3.16
N ALA A 251 11.05 6.35 -1.85
CA ALA A 251 12.13 6.97 -1.12
C ALA A 251 13.38 6.07 -1.19
N ARG A 252 14.54 6.67 -1.47
CA ARG A 252 15.79 5.94 -1.29
C ARG A 252 15.93 5.65 0.20
N ALA A 253 16.20 4.40 0.54
CA ALA A 253 16.49 4.01 1.91
C ALA A 253 17.46 5.00 2.53
N LYS A 254 17.07 5.63 3.63
CA LYS A 254 18.05 6.31 4.51
C LYS A 254 19.08 5.25 4.87
N ARG A 255 20.35 5.64 4.99
CA ARG A 255 21.39 4.66 5.41
C ARG A 255 20.84 3.90 6.61
N PRO A 256 20.84 2.54 6.59
CA PRO A 256 20.29 1.77 7.69
C PRO A 256 21.03 2.18 8.97
N VAL A 257 20.26 2.65 9.95
CA VAL A 257 20.80 3.01 11.28
C VAL A 257 21.48 1.81 11.93
N PHE A 258 21.04 0.61 11.56
CA PHE A 258 21.61 -0.67 11.96
C PHE A 258 22.42 -1.30 10.80
N ALA A 259 23.38 -0.58 10.23
CA ALA A 259 24.41 -1.26 9.45
C ALA A 259 25.03 -2.32 10.37
N ALA A 260 25.04 -3.58 9.93
CA ALA A 260 25.83 -4.57 10.64
C ALA A 260 27.25 -4.03 10.74
N PRO A 261 27.87 -4.01 11.92
CA PRO A 261 29.27 -3.62 12.00
C PRO A 261 30.04 -4.47 11.01
N ASP A 262 30.92 -3.85 10.23
CA ASP A 262 31.84 -4.59 9.37
C ASP A 262 32.46 -5.71 10.18
N VAL A 263 32.56 -6.89 9.58
CA VAL A 263 33.05 -8.09 10.26
C VAL A 263 34.43 -7.74 10.85
N VAL A 264 34.50 -7.70 12.18
CA VAL A 264 35.79 -7.55 12.86
C VAL A 264 36.57 -8.83 12.55
N ARG A 265 37.61 -8.72 11.73
CA ARG A 265 38.55 -9.80 11.51
C ARG A 265 39.63 -9.69 12.59
N LEU A 266 39.80 -10.74 13.35
CA LEU A 266 40.97 -10.92 14.16
C LEU A 266 42.13 -11.28 13.22
N ASP A 267 43.26 -10.62 13.36
CA ASP A 267 44.48 -11.04 12.67
C ASP A 267 45.12 -12.24 13.41
N ASP A 268 46.13 -12.85 12.80
CA ASP A 268 46.82 -14.03 13.37
C ASP A 268 47.54 -13.74 14.71
N GLN A 269 47.44 -12.50 15.22
CA GLN A 269 48.07 -12.04 16.48
C GLN A 269 47.03 -11.60 17.52
N ASP A 270 45.75 -11.93 17.34
CA ASP A 270 44.62 -11.52 18.20
C ASP A 270 44.44 -10.00 18.35
N VAL A 271 44.97 -9.20 17.40
CA VAL A 271 44.74 -7.76 17.34
C VAL A 271 43.47 -7.48 16.56
N ILE A 272 42.53 -6.79 17.20
CA ILE A 272 41.31 -6.32 16.52
C ILE A 272 41.69 -5.22 15.55
N VAL A 273 41.81 -5.53 14.27
CA VAL A 273 41.97 -4.53 13.21
C VAL A 273 40.57 -4.01 12.84
N VAL A 274 40.22 -2.82 13.31
CA VAL A 274 39.05 -2.11 12.86
C VAL A 274 39.33 -1.58 11.45
N PRO A 275 38.68 -2.06 10.39
CA PRO A 275 38.87 -1.49 9.06
C PRO A 275 38.50 -0.02 9.10
N GLN A 276 39.43 0.86 8.74
CA GLN A 276 39.13 2.29 8.61
C GLN A 276 38.05 2.45 7.52
N SER A 277 36.85 2.74 7.93
CA SER A 277 35.80 3.05 6.98
C SER A 277 36.21 4.33 6.24
N LYS A 278 35.98 4.40 4.93
CA LYS A 278 36.20 5.61 4.11
C LYS A 278 35.42 6.84 4.63
N TYR A 279 34.70 6.73 5.72
CA TYR A 279 33.84 7.74 6.33
C TYR A 279 34.39 8.32 7.65
N GLU A 280 35.53 7.83 8.17
CA GLU A 280 36.15 8.34 9.40
C GLU A 280 36.91 9.68 9.24
N GLN A 281 36.88 10.30 8.06
CA GLN A 281 37.43 11.63 7.86
C GLN A 281 36.50 12.80 8.20
N ALA A 282 35.30 12.54 8.70
CA ALA A 282 34.51 13.59 9.36
C ALA A 282 35.00 13.66 10.82
N SER A 283 35.97 14.55 11.09
CA SER A 283 36.50 14.81 12.40
C SER A 283 35.41 15.05 13.45
N VAL A 284 35.04 14.03 14.18
CA VAL A 284 34.41 14.21 15.49
C VAL A 284 35.53 14.65 16.43
N LYS A 285 35.63 15.95 16.67
CA LYS A 285 36.43 16.46 17.79
C LYS A 285 35.79 15.91 19.05
N HIS A 286 36.34 14.81 19.57
CA HIS A 286 36.03 14.37 20.91
C HIS A 286 36.61 15.41 21.87
N HIS A 287 35.76 16.30 22.41
CA HIS A 287 36.09 17.00 23.63
C HIS A 287 36.01 15.96 24.75
N PHE A 288 37.13 15.38 25.09
CA PHE A 288 37.28 14.71 26.37
C PHE A 288 37.09 15.76 27.45
N TRP A 289 36.15 15.53 28.33
CA TRP A 289 35.98 16.31 29.53
C TRP A 289 37.14 16.01 30.44
N GLU A 290 38.14 16.93 30.55
CA GLU A 290 39.16 16.87 31.57
C GLU A 290 38.51 17.32 32.88
N PRO A 291 38.48 16.48 33.93
CA PRO A 291 38.00 16.91 35.24
C PRO A 291 38.91 18.01 35.77
N GLU A 292 38.31 19.12 36.21
CA GLU A 292 39.05 20.20 36.85
C GLU A 292 39.83 19.66 38.07
N PRO A 293 41.12 20.08 38.28
CA PRO A 293 41.88 19.68 39.45
C PRO A 293 41.20 20.24 40.70
N LEU A 294 40.90 19.36 41.67
CA LEU A 294 40.43 19.75 42.97
C LEU A 294 41.46 20.72 43.62
N VAL A 295 41.08 21.99 43.72
CA VAL A 295 41.86 22.99 44.51
C VAL A 295 41.66 22.61 45.96
N GLY A 296 42.73 22.10 46.55
CA GLY A 296 42.78 21.88 47.99
C GLY A 296 42.74 23.24 48.73
N GLY A 297 41.74 23.41 49.53
CA GLY A 297 41.64 24.50 50.49
C GLY A 297 42.34 24.12 51.77
N ASP A 298 43.29 24.99 52.20
CA ASP A 298 43.85 25.01 53.54
C ASP A 298 42.82 25.44 54.58
#